data_6739d94b92acd373800cac1fcbf5f26b
#
_entry.id   6739d94b92acd373800cac1fcbf5f26b
#
_cell.length_a   1.000
_cell.length_b   1.000
_cell.length_c   1.000
_cell.angle_alpha   90.00
_cell.angle_beta   90.00
_cell.angle_gamma   90.00
#
_symmetry.space_group_name_H-M   'P 1'
#
loop_
_entity.id
_entity.type
_entity.pdbx_description
1 polymer ?
#
loop_
_entity_poly.entity_id
_entity_poly.type
_entity_poly.pdbx_seq_one_letter_code
_entity_poly.pdbx_strand_id
1 'polypeptide(L)'
;MRVTEVRKAGWHIKRRPEMKIYDAARNPITVTYDMLGRKTELTTKDGGTKRYTYDELHLLYEDDEVLRQSGSRIDYSYDGFNRVIKIAYPEGGDVEYEYGIPISERDAKANAAGKVVSVRDEAGVTRYEYGKLGEVVKETRTLKRHIPAYENEKTSVMEYVSDYLGRMQSITYPDREVVTYGYDAGGQVCSITGERDGRPYTYVADIRYDEYGQRVYIKYGNGVETNYTYDENMRWLKHIDTANTYGTQYQNIEYTFDDVGNVEKYTNDCMNGARYRTEQKYTYDALYQLIKAEGITEDNPYAIPNSPDYRSNYEQNFSFDAIGNMT
;
A
#
# COMPACT_ATOMS: atom_id res chain seq x y z
N MET A 1 -9.40 8.81 -17.00
CA MET A 1 -8.50 9.93 -17.38
C MET A 1 -8.43 10.04 -18.90
N ARG A 2 -9.02 11.05 -19.49
CA ARG A 2 -9.09 11.21 -20.95
C ARG A 2 -8.07 12.27 -21.36
N VAL A 3 -7.03 11.89 -22.10
CA VAL A 3 -6.07 12.83 -22.71
C VAL A 3 -6.78 13.48 -23.88
N THR A 4 -7.19 14.73 -23.78
CA THR A 4 -8.02 15.40 -24.78
C THR A 4 -7.26 16.34 -25.73
N GLU A 5 -6.06 16.77 -25.42
CA GLU A 5 -5.30 17.61 -26.35
C GLU A 5 -3.79 17.59 -26.09
N VAL A 6 -3.01 17.13 -27.06
CA VAL A 6 -1.56 17.33 -27.11
C VAL A 6 -1.31 18.39 -28.17
N ARG A 7 -1.14 19.63 -27.79
CA ARG A 7 -0.66 20.67 -28.74
C ARG A 7 0.87 20.58 -28.83
N LYS A 8 1.36 20.04 -29.92
CA LYS A 8 2.75 20.26 -30.34
C LYS A 8 2.90 21.73 -30.76
N ALA A 9 3.47 22.57 -29.92
CA ALA A 9 3.91 23.89 -30.31
C ALA A 9 5.02 23.73 -31.35
N GLY A 10 4.85 24.42 -32.49
CA GLY A 10 5.78 24.36 -33.65
C GLY A 10 7.22 24.75 -33.24
N TRP A 11 8.16 24.15 -33.95
CA TRP A 11 9.61 24.32 -33.83
C TRP A 11 10.03 25.79 -33.98
N HIS A 12 10.05 26.53 -32.88
CA HIS A 12 10.83 27.77 -32.76
C HIS A 12 11.69 27.69 -31.48
N ILE A 13 12.98 27.84 -31.67
CA ILE A 13 14.16 27.55 -30.85
C ILE A 13 14.16 28.19 -29.41
N LYS A 14 13.06 28.55 -28.81
CA LYS A 14 13.03 29.21 -27.46
C LYS A 14 11.90 28.82 -26.50
N ARG A 15 11.09 27.81 -26.76
CA ARG A 15 10.08 27.38 -25.77
C ARG A 15 10.34 25.95 -25.31
N ARG A 16 10.45 25.77 -23.98
CA ARG A 16 10.43 24.45 -23.36
C ARG A 16 9.14 23.73 -23.78
N PRO A 17 9.20 22.44 -24.13
CA PRO A 17 7.97 21.67 -24.43
C PRO A 17 7.04 21.71 -23.22
N GLU A 18 5.81 22.12 -23.42
CA GLU A 18 4.77 22.17 -22.40
C GLU A 18 3.69 21.16 -22.74
N MET A 19 3.27 20.36 -21.77
CA MET A 19 2.15 19.44 -21.88
C MET A 19 1.07 19.85 -20.89
N LYS A 20 -0.18 19.92 -21.37
CA LYS A 20 -1.36 20.15 -20.53
C LYS A 20 -2.26 18.94 -20.55
N ILE A 21 -2.61 18.48 -19.37
CA ILE A 21 -3.58 17.42 -19.14
C ILE A 21 -4.73 18.06 -18.36
N TYR A 22 -5.96 17.71 -18.71
CA TYR A 22 -7.13 18.21 -18.00
C TYR A 22 -7.83 17.05 -17.31
N ASP A 23 -8.26 17.28 -16.07
CA ASP A 23 -9.18 16.37 -15.38
C ASP A 23 -10.61 16.52 -15.94
N ALA A 24 -11.55 15.74 -15.38
CA ALA A 24 -12.95 15.79 -15.79
C ALA A 24 -13.61 17.14 -15.50
N ALA A 25 -13.15 17.87 -14.48
CA ALA A 25 -13.60 19.21 -14.11
C ALA A 25 -12.86 20.32 -14.88
N ARG A 26 -12.02 19.95 -15.87
CA ARG A 26 -11.19 20.84 -16.71
C ARG A 26 -10.13 21.62 -15.95
N ASN A 27 -9.68 21.13 -14.78
CA ASN A 27 -8.52 21.71 -14.12
C ASN A 27 -7.25 21.31 -14.88
N PRO A 28 -6.35 22.26 -15.20
CA PRO A 28 -5.13 21.93 -15.92
C PRO A 28 -4.07 21.36 -14.97
N ILE A 29 -3.43 20.30 -15.40
CA ILE A 29 -2.12 19.85 -14.92
C ILE A 29 -1.13 20.24 -16.01
N THR A 30 -0.21 21.14 -15.68
CA THR A 30 0.78 21.63 -16.64
C THR A 30 2.15 21.06 -16.31
N VAL A 31 2.81 20.44 -17.29
CA VAL A 31 4.17 19.91 -17.14
C VAL A 31 5.06 20.55 -18.19
N THR A 32 6.19 21.10 -17.77
CA THR A 32 7.22 21.61 -18.67
C THR A 32 8.45 20.71 -18.65
N TYR A 33 9.13 20.63 -19.77
CA TYR A 33 10.29 19.77 -19.96
C TYR A 33 11.48 20.56 -20.49
N ASP A 34 12.69 20.10 -20.21
CA ASP A 34 13.90 20.58 -20.87
C ASP A 34 14.06 19.96 -22.28
N MET A 35 15.16 20.29 -22.96
CA MET A 35 15.46 19.78 -24.29
C MET A 35 15.81 18.28 -24.30
N LEU A 36 16.14 17.70 -23.15
CA LEU A 36 16.41 16.26 -22.98
C LEU A 36 15.13 15.48 -22.59
N GLY A 37 13.98 16.16 -22.47
CA GLY A 37 12.71 15.56 -22.10
C GLY A 37 12.55 15.32 -20.60
N ARG A 38 13.40 15.93 -19.75
CA ARG A 38 13.29 15.84 -18.28
C ARG A 38 12.31 16.90 -17.79
N LYS A 39 11.45 16.52 -16.83
CA LYS A 39 10.44 17.40 -16.24
C LYS A 39 11.12 18.53 -15.43
N THR A 40 10.89 19.78 -15.80
CA THR A 40 11.45 20.96 -15.12
C THR A 40 10.45 21.70 -14.25
N GLU A 41 9.16 21.54 -14.54
CA GLU A 41 8.10 22.15 -13.72
C GLU A 41 6.82 21.31 -13.81
N LEU A 42 6.10 21.20 -12.71
CA LEU A 42 4.78 20.60 -12.59
C LEU A 42 3.88 21.56 -11.84
N THR A 43 2.80 22.00 -12.47
CA THR A 43 1.78 22.84 -11.83
C THR A 43 0.45 22.10 -11.78
N THR A 44 -0.12 22.02 -10.59
CA THR A 44 -1.47 21.52 -10.33
C THR A 44 -2.28 22.56 -9.57
N LYS A 45 -3.61 22.42 -9.56
CA LYS A 45 -4.48 23.41 -8.91
C LYS A 45 -4.35 23.41 -7.39
N ASP A 46 -4.19 22.24 -6.79
CA ASP A 46 -4.10 22.02 -5.34
C ASP A 46 -2.65 21.98 -4.82
N GLY A 47 -1.74 21.39 -5.59
CA GLY A 47 -0.33 21.23 -5.21
C GLY A 47 0.57 22.40 -5.59
N GLY A 48 0.01 23.47 -6.21
CA GLY A 48 0.81 24.60 -6.69
C GLY A 48 1.84 24.19 -7.74
N THR A 49 2.99 24.86 -7.72
CA THR A 49 4.07 24.65 -8.70
C THR A 49 5.31 24.07 -8.05
N LYS A 50 5.69 22.86 -8.47
CA LYS A 50 6.98 22.23 -8.16
C LYS A 50 7.96 22.45 -9.30
N ARG A 51 9.23 22.68 -8.97
CA ARG A 51 10.34 22.86 -9.91
C ARG A 51 11.43 21.84 -9.67
N TYR A 52 12.07 21.44 -10.74
CA TYR A 52 13.11 20.42 -10.78
C TYR A 52 14.33 20.99 -11.50
N THR A 53 15.47 20.99 -10.86
CA THR A 53 16.73 21.48 -11.41
C THR A 53 17.70 20.35 -11.58
N TYR A 54 18.32 20.27 -12.75
CA TYR A 54 19.22 19.18 -13.15
C TYR A 54 20.62 19.72 -13.48
N ASP A 55 21.61 18.89 -13.27
CA ASP A 55 22.87 19.00 -14.00
C ASP A 55 22.77 18.27 -15.37
N GLU A 56 23.90 17.86 -15.93
CA GLU A 56 23.90 17.13 -17.21
C GLU A 56 23.21 15.76 -17.10
N LEU A 57 23.27 15.09 -15.94
CA LEU A 57 22.82 13.70 -15.72
C LEU A 57 21.72 13.56 -14.69
N HIS A 58 21.76 14.37 -13.61
CA HIS A 58 21.00 14.10 -12.39
C HIS A 58 20.05 15.24 -12.01
N LEU A 59 19.01 14.90 -11.24
CA LEU A 59 18.22 15.87 -10.49
C LEU A 59 19.05 16.38 -9.31
N LEU A 60 19.43 17.65 -9.32
CA LEU A 60 20.20 18.27 -8.23
C LEU A 60 19.32 18.64 -7.04
N TYR A 61 18.19 19.28 -7.34
CA TYR A 61 17.24 19.67 -6.30
C TYR A 61 15.85 19.88 -6.88
N GLU A 62 14.87 19.82 -5.98
CA GLU A 62 13.49 20.23 -6.24
C GLU A 62 12.98 21.18 -5.15
N ASP A 63 12.04 22.03 -5.52
CA ASP A 63 11.31 22.91 -4.63
C ASP A 63 9.84 23.04 -5.03
N ASP A 64 9.01 23.44 -4.09
CA ASP A 64 7.64 23.90 -4.33
C ASP A 64 7.51 25.39 -3.93
N GLU A 65 6.29 25.92 -3.97
CA GLU A 65 6.07 27.34 -3.63
C GLU A 65 6.37 27.65 -2.17
N VAL A 66 6.08 26.72 -1.24
CA VAL A 66 6.34 26.91 0.20
C VAL A 66 7.83 26.89 0.48
N LEU A 67 8.55 25.90 -0.05
CA LEU A 67 10.01 25.80 0.08
C LEU A 67 10.73 27.02 -0.52
N ARG A 68 10.29 27.51 -1.68
CA ARG A 68 10.86 28.71 -2.29
C ARG A 68 10.67 29.96 -1.47
N GLN A 69 9.49 30.14 -0.86
CA GLN A 69 9.23 31.32 0.00
C GLN A 69 10.14 31.31 1.21
N SER A 70 10.51 30.17 1.77
CA SER A 70 11.47 30.05 2.87
C SER A 70 12.93 30.05 2.41
N GLY A 71 13.21 30.08 1.10
CA GLY A 71 14.56 29.93 0.54
C GLY A 71 15.14 28.52 0.67
N SER A 72 14.28 27.54 0.85
CA SER A 72 14.63 26.12 1.09
C SER A 72 14.36 25.27 -0.14
N ARG A 73 14.93 24.06 -0.16
CA ARG A 73 14.76 23.06 -1.24
C ARG A 73 15.15 21.69 -0.75
N ILE A 74 14.81 20.67 -1.52
CA ILE A 74 15.25 19.29 -1.30
C ILE A 74 16.43 19.01 -2.23
N ASP A 75 17.61 18.69 -1.68
CA ASP A 75 18.83 18.44 -2.44
C ASP A 75 19.10 16.93 -2.57
N TYR A 76 19.65 16.54 -3.73
CA TYR A 76 20.01 15.15 -4.04
C TYR A 76 21.52 15.05 -4.28
N SER A 77 22.16 14.02 -3.73
CA SER A 77 23.57 13.71 -3.96
C SER A 77 23.72 12.30 -4.53
N TYR A 78 24.72 12.12 -5.39
CA TYR A 78 24.95 10.88 -6.13
C TYR A 78 26.37 10.37 -5.96
N ASP A 79 26.56 9.07 -6.12
CA ASP A 79 27.90 8.44 -6.20
C ASP A 79 28.42 8.44 -7.66
N GLY A 80 29.65 7.93 -7.82
CA GLY A 80 30.27 7.80 -9.14
C GLY A 80 29.61 6.81 -10.10
N PHE A 81 28.58 6.08 -9.66
CA PHE A 81 27.75 5.17 -10.44
C PHE A 81 26.36 5.73 -10.72
N ASN A 82 26.14 7.02 -10.49
CA ASN A 82 24.88 7.74 -10.68
C ASN A 82 23.73 7.25 -9.77
N ARG A 83 24.03 6.69 -8.60
CA ARG A 83 23.03 6.25 -7.62
C ARG A 83 22.88 7.32 -6.54
N VAL A 84 21.62 7.59 -6.12
CA VAL A 84 21.35 8.52 -5.02
C VAL A 84 21.99 8.00 -3.73
N ILE A 85 22.85 8.81 -3.10
CA ILE A 85 23.47 8.50 -1.80
C ILE A 85 22.89 9.35 -0.67
N LYS A 86 22.25 10.50 -1.00
CA LYS A 86 21.65 11.36 -0.01
C LYS A 86 20.49 12.16 -0.61
N ILE A 87 19.42 12.27 0.18
CA ILE A 87 18.33 13.23 -0.01
C ILE A 87 18.32 14.11 1.22
N ALA A 88 18.61 15.41 1.04
CA ALA A 88 18.66 16.39 2.13
C ALA A 88 17.38 17.22 2.16
N TYR A 89 16.65 17.17 3.28
CA TYR A 89 15.42 17.92 3.50
C TYR A 89 15.69 19.19 4.28
N PRO A 90 14.94 20.29 4.03
CA PRO A 90 15.18 21.60 4.64
C PRO A 90 15.10 21.63 6.18
N GLU A 91 14.20 20.82 6.74
CA GLU A 91 13.93 20.80 8.18
C GLU A 91 14.67 19.66 8.92
N GLY A 92 15.61 19.00 8.23
CA GLY A 92 16.28 17.81 8.73
C GLY A 92 15.55 16.52 8.29
N GLY A 93 15.95 15.38 8.89
CA GLY A 93 15.37 14.10 8.48
C GLY A 93 15.97 13.57 7.18
N ASP A 94 17.21 13.94 6.88
CA ASP A 94 17.92 13.47 5.70
C ASP A 94 17.87 11.95 5.57
N VAL A 95 17.78 11.48 4.31
CA VAL A 95 17.86 10.05 3.99
C VAL A 95 19.20 9.78 3.30
N GLU A 96 19.96 8.87 3.87
CA GLU A 96 21.27 8.47 3.34
C GLU A 96 21.26 7.00 2.96
N TYR A 97 21.84 6.69 1.78
CA TYR A 97 21.96 5.35 1.22
C TYR A 97 23.42 4.94 1.15
N GLU A 98 23.72 3.76 1.64
CA GLU A 98 25.00 3.10 1.46
C GLU A 98 24.82 1.89 0.54
N TYR A 99 25.73 1.75 -0.42
CA TYR A 99 25.70 0.66 -1.40
C TYR A 99 26.90 -0.25 -1.23
N GLY A 100 26.70 -1.54 -1.43
CA GLY A 100 27.82 -2.48 -1.57
C GLY A 100 28.70 -2.10 -2.76
N ILE A 101 30.02 -2.12 -2.56
CA ILE A 101 30.98 -1.69 -3.57
C ILE A 101 31.12 -2.80 -4.62
N PRO A 102 30.79 -2.55 -5.90
CA PRO A 102 30.78 -3.59 -6.96
C PRO A 102 32.11 -4.33 -7.13
N ILE A 103 33.23 -3.66 -6.89
CA ILE A 103 34.59 -4.22 -7.02
C ILE A 103 35.14 -4.77 -5.68
N SER A 104 34.36 -4.67 -4.60
CA SER A 104 34.74 -5.18 -3.29
C SER A 104 34.54 -6.70 -3.25
N GLU A 105 35.62 -7.46 -3.02
CA GLU A 105 35.56 -8.90 -2.83
C GLU A 105 34.65 -9.29 -1.64
N ARG A 106 34.66 -8.50 -0.57
CA ARG A 106 33.79 -8.68 0.60
C ARG A 106 32.30 -8.56 0.21
N ASP A 107 31.94 -7.51 -0.54
CA ASP A 107 30.55 -7.23 -0.89
C ASP A 107 30.06 -8.17 -2.00
N ALA A 108 30.94 -8.60 -2.89
CA ALA A 108 30.67 -9.66 -3.85
C ALA A 108 30.38 -11.01 -3.16
N LYS A 109 31.17 -11.39 -2.15
CA LYS A 109 30.94 -12.60 -1.34
C LYS A 109 29.66 -12.53 -0.52
N ALA A 110 29.26 -11.33 -0.07
CA ALA A 110 28.02 -11.08 0.64
C ALA A 110 26.81 -10.88 -0.30
N ASN A 111 26.97 -11.07 -1.63
CA ASN A 111 25.96 -10.82 -2.66
C ASN A 111 25.40 -9.37 -2.65
N ALA A 112 26.14 -8.43 -2.06
CA ALA A 112 25.72 -7.06 -1.81
C ALA A 112 26.21 -6.06 -2.86
N ALA A 113 27.10 -6.50 -3.76
CA ALA A 113 27.72 -5.62 -4.77
C ALA A 113 26.68 -4.83 -5.58
N GLY A 114 26.75 -3.51 -5.50
CA GLY A 114 25.83 -2.60 -6.19
C GLY A 114 24.44 -2.45 -5.57
N LYS A 115 24.11 -3.18 -4.51
CA LYS A 115 22.81 -3.12 -3.82
C LYS A 115 22.87 -2.17 -2.63
N VAL A 116 21.73 -1.67 -2.19
CA VAL A 116 21.61 -0.88 -0.96
C VAL A 116 21.91 -1.78 0.23
N VAL A 117 22.94 -1.48 1.02
CA VAL A 117 23.30 -2.24 2.24
C VAL A 117 22.88 -1.53 3.51
N SER A 118 22.66 -0.21 3.45
CA SER A 118 22.17 0.58 4.57
C SER A 118 21.32 1.74 4.08
N VAL A 119 20.23 2.01 4.80
CA VAL A 119 19.45 3.24 4.68
C VAL A 119 19.40 3.87 6.07
N ARG A 120 19.82 5.13 6.16
CA ARG A 120 19.74 5.94 7.38
C ARG A 120 18.70 7.01 7.18
N ASP A 121 17.77 7.14 8.11
CA ASP A 121 16.77 8.21 8.18
C ASP A 121 16.75 8.85 9.59
N GLU A 122 15.86 9.79 9.82
CA GLU A 122 15.69 10.44 11.12
C GLU A 122 15.33 9.42 12.22
N ALA A 123 14.51 8.42 11.91
CA ALA A 123 14.05 7.41 12.86
C ALA A 123 15.13 6.37 13.20
N GLY A 124 16.15 6.18 12.36
CA GLY A 124 17.21 5.22 12.64
C GLY A 124 17.97 4.71 11.42
N VAL A 125 18.40 3.45 11.48
CA VAL A 125 19.18 2.81 10.41
C VAL A 125 18.58 1.45 10.10
N THR A 126 18.37 1.17 8.81
CA THR A 126 18.04 -0.17 8.32
C THR A 126 19.22 -0.74 7.55
N ARG A 127 19.62 -1.98 7.82
CA ARG A 127 20.67 -2.71 7.10
C ARG A 127 20.10 -3.96 6.45
N TYR A 128 20.61 -4.27 5.26
CA TYR A 128 20.17 -5.40 4.45
C TYR A 128 21.32 -6.37 4.19
N GLU A 129 21.02 -7.66 4.30
CA GLU A 129 21.89 -8.75 3.85
C GLU A 129 21.20 -9.51 2.72
N TYR A 130 21.98 -10.02 1.77
CA TYR A 130 21.48 -10.58 0.52
C TYR A 130 21.88 -12.04 0.33
N GLY A 131 20.95 -12.83 -0.17
CA GLY A 131 21.15 -14.20 -0.61
C GLY A 131 21.78 -14.30 -2.01
N LYS A 132 22.02 -15.53 -2.43
CA LYS A 132 22.72 -15.85 -3.70
C LYS A 132 21.93 -15.46 -4.95
N LEU A 133 20.61 -15.38 -4.86
CA LEU A 133 19.72 -14.97 -5.95
C LEU A 133 19.49 -13.44 -5.96
N GLY A 134 20.05 -12.74 -4.98
CA GLY A 134 19.91 -11.30 -4.85
C GLY A 134 18.75 -10.83 -4.01
N GLU A 135 18.02 -11.77 -3.43
CA GLU A 135 16.96 -11.56 -2.46
C GLU A 135 17.49 -11.01 -1.13
N VAL A 136 16.66 -10.24 -0.43
CA VAL A 136 16.97 -9.86 0.96
C VAL A 136 16.73 -11.09 1.83
N VAL A 137 17.77 -11.52 2.57
CA VAL A 137 17.67 -12.63 3.53
C VAL A 137 17.63 -12.15 4.97
N LYS A 138 18.06 -10.90 5.21
CA LYS A 138 17.98 -10.31 6.55
C LYS A 138 17.85 -8.80 6.48
N GLU A 139 16.99 -8.28 7.32
CA GLU A 139 16.82 -6.86 7.57
C GLU A 139 17.04 -6.59 9.06
N THR A 140 17.91 -5.62 9.36
CA THR A 140 18.18 -5.16 10.72
C THR A 140 17.79 -3.70 10.84
N ARG A 141 16.73 -3.39 11.58
CA ARG A 141 16.28 -2.02 11.86
C ARG A 141 16.67 -1.61 13.27
N THR A 142 17.46 -0.56 13.38
CA THR A 142 17.82 0.08 14.64
C THR A 142 17.15 1.43 14.73
N LEU A 143 16.20 1.57 15.65
CA LEU A 143 15.44 2.81 15.87
C LEU A 143 16.11 3.66 16.95
N LYS A 144 16.23 4.95 16.69
CA LYS A 144 16.56 5.95 17.71
C LYS A 144 15.32 6.21 18.57
N ARG A 145 15.44 6.15 19.88
CA ARG A 145 14.38 6.56 20.79
C ARG A 145 14.52 8.01 21.18
N HIS A 146 13.50 8.81 20.90
CA HIS A 146 13.41 10.21 21.33
C HIS A 146 12.71 10.41 22.69
N ILE A 147 12.75 9.42 23.59
CA ILE A 147 12.18 9.57 24.93
C ILE A 147 13.34 9.88 25.89
N PRO A 148 13.42 11.08 26.51
CA PRO A 148 14.56 11.51 27.31
C PRO A 148 14.93 10.62 28.50
N ALA A 149 14.01 9.74 28.95
CA ALA A 149 14.23 8.79 30.05
C ALA A 149 14.72 7.40 29.58
N TYR A 150 14.77 7.14 28.26
CA TYR A 150 15.11 5.84 27.68
C TYR A 150 15.94 6.01 26.41
N GLU A 151 17.21 6.37 26.56
CA GLU A 151 18.15 6.54 25.44
C GLU A 151 18.62 5.24 24.78
N ASN A 152 17.94 4.12 25.00
CA ASN A 152 18.35 2.84 24.42
C ASN A 152 17.82 2.68 23.00
N GLU A 153 18.71 2.56 22.03
CA GLU A 153 18.39 2.12 20.69
C GLU A 153 17.66 0.77 20.72
N LYS A 154 16.60 0.63 19.94
CA LYS A 154 15.90 -0.65 19.80
C LYS A 154 16.23 -1.26 18.45
N THR A 155 16.93 -2.40 18.48
CA THR A 155 17.21 -3.18 17.27
C THR A 155 16.18 -4.30 17.09
N SER A 156 15.64 -4.40 15.89
CA SER A 156 14.76 -5.48 15.45
C SER A 156 15.38 -6.16 14.23
N VAL A 157 15.34 -7.50 14.22
CA VAL A 157 15.87 -8.30 13.13
C VAL A 157 14.75 -9.11 12.51
N MET A 158 14.64 -9.06 11.19
CA MET A 158 13.79 -9.93 10.38
C MET A 158 14.69 -10.79 9.51
N GLU A 159 14.41 -12.10 9.43
CA GLU A 159 15.12 -13.01 8.52
C GLU A 159 14.14 -13.66 7.56
N TYR A 160 14.57 -13.85 6.33
CA TYR A 160 13.72 -14.31 5.23
C TYR A 160 14.38 -15.50 4.53
N VAL A 161 13.57 -16.51 4.25
CA VAL A 161 13.99 -17.64 3.41
C VAL A 161 13.05 -17.69 2.21
N SER A 162 13.63 -17.65 1.02
CA SER A 162 12.91 -17.79 -0.24
C SER A 162 13.37 -19.02 -0.98
N ASP A 163 12.50 -19.60 -1.81
CA ASP A 163 12.91 -20.66 -2.72
C ASP A 163 13.58 -20.09 -3.99
N TYR A 164 14.00 -20.98 -4.88
CA TYR A 164 14.67 -20.60 -6.14
C TYR A 164 13.76 -19.88 -7.14
N LEU A 165 12.43 -19.87 -6.92
CA LEU A 165 11.46 -19.11 -7.70
C LEU A 165 11.19 -17.73 -7.07
N GLY A 166 11.85 -17.39 -5.95
CA GLY A 166 11.65 -16.15 -5.21
C GLY A 166 10.42 -16.14 -4.32
N ARG A 167 9.76 -17.29 -4.09
CA ARG A 167 8.60 -17.38 -3.20
C ARG A 167 9.07 -17.47 -1.76
N MET A 168 8.42 -16.72 -0.85
CA MET A 168 8.72 -16.72 0.58
C MET A 168 8.46 -18.07 1.22
N GLN A 169 9.48 -18.74 1.73
CA GLN A 169 9.33 -20.00 2.45
C GLN A 169 9.09 -19.77 3.95
N SER A 170 9.86 -18.88 4.56
CA SER A 170 9.65 -18.52 5.95
C SER A 170 10.12 -17.10 6.26
N ILE A 171 9.54 -16.55 7.32
CA ILE A 171 9.93 -15.28 7.95
C ILE A 171 10.21 -15.55 9.41
N THR A 172 11.39 -15.12 9.91
CA THR A 172 11.68 -15.09 11.34
C THR A 172 11.51 -13.65 11.85
N TYR A 173 10.60 -13.48 12.79
CA TYR A 173 10.26 -12.19 13.41
C TYR A 173 11.21 -11.83 14.55
N PRO A 174 11.26 -10.55 14.99
CA PRO A 174 12.16 -10.10 16.07
C PRO A 174 11.96 -10.80 17.41
N ASP A 175 10.78 -11.34 17.67
CA ASP A 175 10.42 -12.11 18.87
C ASP A 175 10.73 -13.61 18.74
N ARG A 176 11.44 -13.98 17.65
CA ARG A 176 11.86 -15.34 17.28
C ARG A 176 10.72 -16.26 16.83
N GLU A 177 9.56 -15.71 16.55
CA GLU A 177 8.54 -16.47 15.82
C GLU A 177 9.01 -16.76 14.40
N VAL A 178 8.84 -18.02 13.97
CA VAL A 178 9.08 -18.46 12.60
C VAL A 178 7.75 -18.76 11.94
N VAL A 179 7.38 -17.97 10.92
CA VAL A 179 6.18 -18.22 10.10
C VAL A 179 6.60 -18.89 8.80
N THR A 180 5.98 -20.02 8.48
CA THR A 180 6.27 -20.81 7.30
C THR A 180 5.05 -20.86 6.36
N TYR A 181 5.30 -20.71 5.06
CA TYR A 181 4.30 -20.69 4.00
C TYR A 181 4.35 -21.98 3.19
N GLY A 182 3.21 -22.67 3.09
CA GLY A 182 3.02 -23.79 2.18
C GLY A 182 2.42 -23.33 0.86
N TYR A 183 2.81 -23.99 -0.23
CA TYR A 183 2.36 -23.67 -1.60
C TYR A 183 1.70 -24.88 -2.25
N ASP A 184 0.66 -24.61 -3.03
CA ASP A 184 0.05 -25.61 -3.90
C ASP A 184 0.90 -25.86 -5.17
N ALA A 185 0.43 -26.77 -6.01
CA ALA A 185 1.09 -27.09 -7.29
C ALA A 185 1.10 -25.93 -8.28
N GLY A 186 0.18 -24.97 -8.15
CA GLY A 186 0.11 -23.74 -8.94
C GLY A 186 1.04 -22.62 -8.43
N GLY A 187 1.66 -22.83 -7.24
CA GLY A 187 2.53 -21.84 -6.62
C GLY A 187 1.79 -20.79 -5.78
N GLN A 188 0.52 -21.01 -5.47
CA GLN A 188 -0.27 -20.15 -4.58
C GLN A 188 -0.15 -20.63 -3.13
N VAL A 189 -0.15 -19.68 -2.18
CA VAL A 189 -0.07 -20.02 -0.75
C VAL A 189 -1.31 -20.81 -0.34
N CYS A 190 -1.12 -22.05 0.14
CA CYS A 190 -2.21 -22.92 0.57
C CYS A 190 -2.26 -23.15 2.09
N SER A 191 -1.17 -22.86 2.82
CA SER A 191 -1.15 -22.97 4.29
C SER A 191 -0.14 -22.03 4.91
N ILE A 192 -0.37 -21.67 6.18
CA ILE A 192 0.54 -20.81 6.97
C ILE A 192 0.63 -21.42 8.37
N THR A 193 1.85 -21.73 8.81
CA THR A 193 2.12 -22.23 10.16
C THR A 193 3.07 -21.31 10.88
N GLY A 194 3.02 -21.28 12.20
CA GLY A 194 3.92 -20.56 13.07
C GLY A 194 4.60 -21.51 14.07
N GLU A 195 5.80 -21.13 14.48
CA GLU A 195 6.49 -21.76 15.60
C GLU A 195 7.14 -20.69 16.46
N ARG A 196 6.92 -20.77 17.77
CA ARG A 196 7.55 -19.89 18.74
C ARG A 196 7.97 -20.67 19.98
N ASP A 197 9.24 -20.54 20.37
CA ASP A 197 9.82 -21.23 21.53
C ASP A 197 9.60 -22.75 21.49
N GLY A 198 9.69 -23.38 20.28
CA GLY A 198 9.47 -24.80 20.05
C GLY A 198 8.00 -25.23 20.09
N ARG A 199 7.06 -24.29 20.12
CA ARG A 199 5.62 -24.58 20.10
C ARG A 199 5.05 -24.28 18.71
N PRO A 200 4.70 -25.29 17.93
CA PRO A 200 4.07 -25.09 16.64
C PRO A 200 2.58 -24.75 16.80
N TYR A 201 2.06 -23.97 15.86
CA TYR A 201 0.63 -23.65 15.71
C TYR A 201 0.30 -23.33 14.27
N THR A 202 -0.99 -23.37 13.97
CA THR A 202 -1.46 -23.13 12.60
C THR A 202 -2.19 -21.79 12.55
N TYR A 203 -1.77 -20.90 11.68
CA TYR A 203 -2.52 -19.69 11.34
C TYR A 203 -3.62 -20.00 10.35
N VAL A 204 -3.24 -20.65 9.26
CA VAL A 204 -4.13 -21.04 8.17
C VAL A 204 -3.86 -22.49 7.80
N ALA A 205 -4.88 -23.33 7.94
CA ALA A 205 -4.77 -24.75 7.66
C ALA A 205 -4.94 -25.07 6.17
N ASP A 206 -5.80 -24.32 5.46
CA ASP A 206 -6.08 -24.54 4.04
C ASP A 206 -6.54 -23.24 3.38
N ILE A 207 -6.05 -22.96 2.17
CA ILE A 207 -6.54 -21.93 1.27
C ILE A 207 -6.74 -22.57 -0.10
N ARG A 208 -7.89 -22.29 -0.73
CA ARG A 208 -8.20 -22.77 -2.07
C ARG A 208 -8.54 -21.61 -2.99
N TYR A 209 -8.20 -21.80 -4.25
CA TYR A 209 -8.38 -20.81 -5.31
C TYR A 209 -9.17 -21.43 -6.46
N ASP A 210 -9.85 -20.59 -7.21
CA ASP A 210 -10.46 -20.97 -8.48
C ASP A 210 -9.44 -20.91 -9.64
N GLU A 211 -9.90 -21.23 -10.84
CA GLU A 211 -9.09 -21.22 -12.06
C GLU A 211 -8.56 -19.83 -12.47
N TYR A 212 -9.11 -18.76 -11.89
CA TYR A 212 -8.68 -17.37 -12.10
C TYR A 212 -7.73 -16.87 -11.01
N GLY A 213 -7.39 -17.73 -10.02
CA GLY A 213 -6.55 -17.37 -8.90
C GLY A 213 -7.26 -16.57 -7.81
N GLN A 214 -8.59 -16.48 -7.84
CA GLN A 214 -9.38 -15.85 -6.79
C GLN A 214 -9.57 -16.84 -5.64
N ARG A 215 -9.39 -16.37 -4.41
CA ARG A 215 -9.54 -17.21 -3.22
C ARG A 215 -11.00 -17.56 -2.97
N VAL A 216 -11.33 -18.83 -2.99
CA VAL A 216 -12.70 -19.34 -2.76
C VAL A 216 -12.92 -19.91 -1.37
N TYR A 217 -11.84 -20.27 -0.65
CA TYR A 217 -11.94 -20.88 0.67
C TYR A 217 -10.71 -20.58 1.54
N ILE A 218 -10.94 -20.34 2.84
CA ILE A 218 -9.89 -20.35 3.87
C ILE A 218 -10.39 -21.14 5.08
N LYS A 219 -9.51 -21.98 5.63
CA LYS A 219 -9.65 -22.57 6.95
C LYS A 219 -8.57 -22.07 7.88
N TYR A 220 -8.96 -21.37 8.92
CA TYR A 220 -8.04 -20.86 9.94
C TYR A 220 -7.69 -21.94 10.98
N GLY A 221 -6.56 -21.79 11.64
CA GLY A 221 -6.08 -22.72 12.67
C GLY A 221 -6.99 -22.84 13.91
N ASN A 222 -7.83 -21.84 14.17
CA ASN A 222 -8.84 -21.86 15.23
C ASN A 222 -10.14 -22.58 14.81
N GLY A 223 -10.20 -23.16 13.62
CA GLY A 223 -11.35 -23.89 13.10
C GLY A 223 -12.42 -23.02 12.43
N VAL A 224 -12.21 -21.70 12.34
CA VAL A 224 -13.08 -20.83 11.55
C VAL A 224 -12.82 -21.06 10.05
N GLU A 225 -13.89 -21.07 9.26
CA GLU A 225 -13.84 -21.25 7.81
C GLU A 225 -14.51 -20.06 7.12
N THR A 226 -13.94 -19.60 6.01
CA THR A 226 -14.51 -18.55 5.17
C THR A 226 -14.64 -19.06 3.74
N ASN A 227 -15.82 -18.91 3.16
CA ASN A 227 -16.12 -19.19 1.77
C ASN A 227 -16.34 -17.87 1.03
N TYR A 228 -15.86 -17.80 -0.21
CA TYR A 228 -16.02 -16.64 -1.09
C TYR A 228 -16.70 -17.08 -2.38
N THR A 229 -17.67 -16.30 -2.84
CA THR A 229 -18.35 -16.53 -4.11
C THR A 229 -18.20 -15.26 -4.98
N TYR A 230 -17.94 -15.48 -6.25
CA TYR A 230 -17.73 -14.41 -7.23
C TYR A 230 -18.80 -14.45 -8.32
N ASP A 231 -19.06 -13.31 -8.91
CA ASP A 231 -19.87 -13.23 -10.12
C ASP A 231 -19.21 -13.99 -11.28
N GLU A 232 -19.97 -14.75 -12.04
CA GLU A 232 -19.45 -15.61 -13.09
C GLU A 232 -18.84 -14.83 -14.27
N ASN A 233 -19.35 -13.65 -14.57
CA ASN A 233 -18.95 -12.86 -15.73
C ASN A 233 -17.92 -11.78 -15.38
N MET A 234 -18.26 -10.97 -14.37
CA MET A 234 -17.43 -9.82 -13.98
C MET A 234 -16.38 -10.17 -12.93
N ARG A 235 -16.47 -11.35 -12.33
CA ARG A 235 -15.57 -11.85 -11.30
C ARG A 235 -15.49 -10.99 -10.04
N TRP A 236 -16.52 -10.17 -9.79
CA TRP A 236 -16.64 -9.38 -8.57
C TRP A 236 -17.00 -10.26 -7.39
N LEU A 237 -16.49 -9.91 -6.21
CA LEU A 237 -16.80 -10.62 -4.98
C LEU A 237 -18.27 -10.42 -4.62
N LYS A 238 -19.07 -11.49 -4.69
CA LYS A 238 -20.51 -11.43 -4.48
C LYS A 238 -20.93 -11.80 -3.06
N HIS A 239 -20.25 -12.80 -2.47
CA HIS A 239 -20.65 -13.31 -1.16
C HIS A 239 -19.43 -13.74 -0.35
N ILE A 240 -19.49 -13.48 0.98
CA ILE A 240 -18.55 -14.00 1.98
C ILE A 240 -19.37 -14.67 3.09
N ASP A 241 -19.10 -15.92 3.35
CA ASP A 241 -19.64 -16.65 4.49
C ASP A 241 -18.51 -17.11 5.41
N THR A 242 -18.54 -16.68 6.67
CA THR A 242 -17.55 -17.03 7.70
C THR A 242 -18.25 -17.62 8.91
N ALA A 243 -17.93 -18.88 9.23
CA ALA A 243 -18.50 -19.57 10.36
C ALA A 243 -17.46 -20.45 11.09
N ASN A 244 -17.70 -20.79 12.35
CA ASN A 244 -16.94 -21.81 13.04
C ASN A 244 -17.56 -23.20 12.84
N THR A 245 -16.85 -24.23 13.30
CA THR A 245 -17.29 -25.63 13.22
C THR A 245 -18.57 -25.94 14.02
N TYR A 246 -19.01 -25.04 14.90
CA TYR A 246 -20.25 -25.19 15.67
C TYR A 246 -21.44 -24.48 15.02
N GLY A 247 -21.25 -23.91 13.82
CA GLY A 247 -22.29 -23.21 13.07
C GLY A 247 -22.52 -21.78 13.51
N THR A 248 -21.69 -21.22 14.39
CA THR A 248 -21.73 -19.81 14.72
C THR A 248 -21.20 -19.02 13.53
N GLN A 249 -22.03 -18.21 12.95
CA GLN A 249 -21.72 -17.37 11.79
C GLN A 249 -21.18 -16.01 12.26
N TYR A 250 -20.04 -15.60 11.74
CA TYR A 250 -19.41 -14.31 12.06
C TYR A 250 -19.64 -13.27 10.95
N GLN A 251 -19.75 -13.75 9.72
CA GLN A 251 -20.05 -12.94 8.55
C GLN A 251 -20.97 -13.74 7.61
N ASN A 252 -21.95 -13.07 7.03
CA ASN A 252 -22.76 -13.55 5.92
C ASN A 252 -23.06 -12.33 5.05
N ILE A 253 -22.07 -11.99 4.22
CA ILE A 253 -22.01 -10.72 3.51
C ILE A 253 -22.38 -10.93 2.06
N GLU A 254 -23.34 -10.14 1.57
CA GLU A 254 -23.67 -10.03 0.16
C GLU A 254 -23.36 -8.63 -0.35
N TYR A 255 -22.77 -8.57 -1.56
CA TYR A 255 -22.51 -7.34 -2.30
C TYR A 255 -23.37 -7.29 -3.56
N THR A 256 -23.89 -6.11 -3.87
CA THR A 256 -24.41 -5.77 -5.20
C THR A 256 -23.61 -4.61 -5.78
N PHE A 257 -23.46 -4.63 -7.10
CA PHE A 257 -22.64 -3.68 -7.82
C PHE A 257 -23.45 -3.02 -8.92
N ASP A 258 -23.08 -1.80 -9.27
CA ASP A 258 -23.55 -1.17 -10.49
C ASP A 258 -22.83 -1.73 -11.74
N ASP A 259 -23.22 -1.27 -12.93
CA ASP A 259 -22.68 -1.76 -14.21
C ASP A 259 -21.18 -1.50 -14.41
N VAL A 260 -20.55 -0.66 -13.58
CA VAL A 260 -19.12 -0.29 -13.66
C VAL A 260 -18.29 -0.82 -12.49
N GLY A 261 -18.94 -1.53 -11.55
CA GLY A 261 -18.27 -2.22 -10.44
C GLY A 261 -18.20 -1.44 -9.13
N ASN A 262 -18.92 -0.34 -9.00
CA ASN A 262 -19.06 0.29 -7.69
C ASN A 262 -20.03 -0.54 -6.82
N VAL A 263 -19.73 -0.64 -5.52
CA VAL A 263 -20.62 -1.34 -4.58
C VAL A 263 -21.85 -0.48 -4.32
N GLU A 264 -23.02 -0.89 -4.81
CA GLU A 264 -24.28 -0.20 -4.53
C GLU A 264 -24.87 -0.57 -3.18
N LYS A 265 -24.62 -1.82 -2.77
CA LYS A 265 -25.19 -2.35 -1.54
C LYS A 265 -24.29 -3.39 -0.91
N TYR A 266 -24.23 -3.34 0.41
CA TYR A 266 -23.62 -4.34 1.28
C TYR A 266 -24.66 -4.79 2.31
N THR A 267 -24.81 -6.10 2.47
CA THR A 267 -25.66 -6.67 3.52
C THR A 267 -24.85 -7.69 4.30
N ASN A 268 -24.84 -7.61 5.62
CA ASN A 268 -24.34 -8.68 6.48
C ASN A 268 -25.54 -9.19 7.33
N ASP A 269 -25.95 -10.44 7.09
CA ASP A 269 -27.10 -11.06 7.76
C ASP A 269 -26.64 -12.36 8.42
N CYS A 270 -25.98 -12.25 9.57
CA CYS A 270 -25.37 -13.39 10.24
C CYS A 270 -26.17 -13.85 11.46
N MET A 271 -26.05 -15.14 11.79
CA MET A 271 -26.62 -15.78 12.95
C MET A 271 -25.52 -16.11 13.95
N ASN A 272 -25.44 -15.32 15.02
CA ASN A 272 -24.53 -15.53 16.14
C ASN A 272 -25.30 -15.54 17.47
N GLY A 273 -26.00 -16.66 17.74
CA GLY A 273 -26.92 -16.79 18.87
C GLY A 273 -28.24 -16.05 18.70
N ALA A 274 -28.22 -14.88 18.09
CA ALA A 274 -29.36 -14.10 17.60
C ALA A 274 -29.03 -13.59 16.19
N ARG A 275 -30.07 -13.27 15.44
CA ARG A 275 -29.88 -12.65 14.12
C ARG A 275 -29.31 -11.25 14.27
N TYR A 276 -28.26 -10.98 13.53
CA TYR A 276 -27.67 -9.65 13.41
C TYR A 276 -27.60 -9.25 11.94
N ARG A 277 -28.32 -8.20 11.58
CA ARG A 277 -28.34 -7.73 10.21
C ARG A 277 -27.96 -6.26 10.11
N THR A 278 -26.98 -6.01 9.25
CA THR A 278 -26.66 -4.65 8.80
C THR A 278 -26.84 -4.56 7.29
N GLU A 279 -27.37 -3.44 6.82
CA GLU A 279 -27.47 -3.14 5.41
C GLU A 279 -26.91 -1.73 5.17
N GLN A 280 -26.09 -1.59 4.15
CA GLN A 280 -25.55 -0.31 3.73
C GLN A 280 -25.79 -0.12 2.23
N LYS A 281 -26.16 1.09 1.84
CA LYS A 281 -26.38 1.49 0.45
C LYS A 281 -25.50 2.67 0.12
N TYR A 282 -24.98 2.68 -1.09
CA TYR A 282 -24.03 3.67 -1.56
C TYR A 282 -24.51 4.27 -2.86
N THR A 283 -24.32 5.58 -3.02
CA THR A 283 -24.64 6.31 -4.25
C THR A 283 -23.40 7.06 -4.71
N TYR A 284 -23.15 7.01 -6.01
CA TYR A 284 -21.98 7.61 -6.62
C TYR A 284 -22.36 8.67 -7.65
N ASP A 285 -21.49 9.61 -7.87
CA ASP A 285 -21.63 10.57 -8.96
C ASP A 285 -21.05 10.04 -10.29
N ALA A 286 -21.09 10.84 -11.33
CA ALA A 286 -20.56 10.49 -12.65
C ALA A 286 -19.04 10.32 -12.70
N LEU A 287 -18.31 10.70 -11.64
CA LEU A 287 -16.87 10.52 -11.45
C LEU A 287 -16.54 9.33 -10.54
N TYR A 288 -17.56 8.53 -10.19
CA TYR A 288 -17.46 7.40 -9.25
C TYR A 288 -17.06 7.81 -7.82
N GLN A 289 -17.32 9.07 -7.42
CA GLN A 289 -17.13 9.55 -6.06
C GLN A 289 -18.35 9.17 -5.23
N LEU A 290 -18.13 8.63 -4.03
CA LEU A 290 -19.21 8.30 -3.11
C LEU A 290 -19.87 9.58 -2.60
N ILE A 291 -21.11 9.85 -3.02
CA ILE A 291 -21.86 11.06 -2.63
C ILE A 291 -22.87 10.80 -1.51
N LYS A 292 -23.26 9.54 -1.29
CA LYS A 292 -24.18 9.19 -0.21
C LYS A 292 -23.90 7.78 0.30
N ALA A 293 -23.95 7.61 1.64
CA ALA A 293 -23.97 6.33 2.32
C ALA A 293 -25.13 6.29 3.31
N GLU A 294 -25.96 5.24 3.22
CA GLU A 294 -27.08 4.98 4.13
C GLU A 294 -26.87 3.63 4.79
N GLY A 295 -27.13 3.53 6.08
CA GLY A 295 -26.99 2.29 6.82
C GLY A 295 -28.11 2.04 7.81
N ILE A 296 -28.48 0.76 7.93
CA ILE A 296 -29.46 0.27 8.90
C ILE A 296 -28.83 -0.91 9.64
N THR A 297 -28.92 -0.91 10.96
CA THR A 297 -28.63 -2.06 11.81
C THR A 297 -29.91 -2.55 12.44
N GLU A 298 -30.24 -3.83 12.23
CA GLU A 298 -31.43 -4.47 12.80
C GLU A 298 -30.97 -5.58 13.75
N ASP A 299 -31.77 -5.77 14.82
CA ASP A 299 -31.65 -6.89 15.77
C ASP A 299 -30.26 -7.04 16.40
N ASN A 300 -29.70 -5.93 16.89
CA ASN A 300 -28.43 -5.97 17.61
C ASN A 300 -28.59 -6.82 18.90
N PRO A 301 -27.99 -8.03 18.97
CA PRO A 301 -28.14 -8.93 20.11
C PRO A 301 -27.47 -8.40 21.38
N TYR A 302 -26.62 -7.38 21.27
CA TYR A 302 -25.93 -6.72 22.39
C TYR A 302 -26.66 -5.46 22.87
N ALA A 303 -27.72 -5.04 22.17
CA ALA A 303 -28.53 -3.92 22.61
C ALA A 303 -29.43 -4.34 23.79
N ILE A 304 -29.54 -3.48 24.80
CA ILE A 304 -30.47 -3.67 25.91
C ILE A 304 -31.89 -3.67 25.36
N PRO A 305 -32.72 -4.71 25.59
CA PRO A 305 -34.10 -4.74 25.14
C PRO A 305 -34.83 -3.44 25.53
N ASN A 306 -35.54 -2.84 24.59
CA ASN A 306 -36.22 -1.54 24.72
C ASN A 306 -35.34 -0.30 24.81
N SER A 307 -34.02 -0.42 24.53
CA SER A 307 -33.16 0.74 24.32
C SER A 307 -33.50 1.38 22.94
N PRO A 308 -33.43 2.72 22.80
CA PRO A 308 -33.51 3.38 21.49
C PRO A 308 -32.40 2.92 20.52
N ASP A 309 -31.33 2.26 21.00
CA ASP A 309 -30.21 1.75 20.21
C ASP A 309 -30.47 0.35 19.59
N TYR A 310 -31.69 -0.19 19.75
CA TYR A 310 -32.06 -1.50 19.19
C TYR A 310 -32.06 -1.53 17.65
N ARG A 311 -32.30 -0.37 17.03
CA ARG A 311 -32.17 -0.12 15.59
C ARG A 311 -31.48 1.21 15.41
N SER A 312 -30.37 1.20 14.71
CA SER A 312 -29.71 2.43 14.31
C SER A 312 -29.69 2.56 12.80
N ASN A 313 -30.06 3.74 12.32
CA ASN A 313 -29.91 4.12 10.93
C ASN A 313 -29.07 5.39 10.87
N TYR A 314 -28.29 5.49 9.83
CA TYR A 314 -27.52 6.69 9.53
C TYR A 314 -27.66 7.02 8.04
N GLU A 315 -27.49 8.29 7.75
CA GLU A 315 -27.32 8.83 6.41
C GLU A 315 -26.16 9.80 6.43
N GLN A 316 -25.22 9.63 5.52
CA GLN A 316 -24.10 10.52 5.31
C GLN A 316 -24.11 10.99 3.88
N ASN A 317 -23.97 12.30 3.68
CA ASN A 317 -23.86 12.92 2.37
C ASN A 317 -22.47 13.53 2.24
N PHE A 318 -21.84 13.32 1.10
CA PHE A 318 -20.50 13.79 0.80
C PHE A 318 -20.57 14.73 -0.40
N SER A 319 -19.83 15.81 -0.32
CA SER A 319 -19.65 16.74 -1.42
C SER A 319 -18.16 16.89 -1.73
N PHE A 320 -17.87 17.19 -2.98
CA PHE A 320 -16.50 17.29 -3.46
C PHE A 320 -16.32 18.59 -4.23
N ASP A 321 -15.15 19.19 -4.08
CA ASP A 321 -14.77 20.33 -4.89
C ASP A 321 -14.39 19.89 -6.32
N ALA A 322 -14.04 20.86 -7.17
CA ALA A 322 -13.73 20.61 -8.57
C ALA A 322 -12.45 19.77 -8.80
N ILE A 323 -11.65 19.52 -7.77
CA ILE A 323 -10.43 18.70 -7.83
C ILE A 323 -10.55 17.39 -7.04
N GLY A 324 -11.73 17.14 -6.44
CA GLY A 324 -12.06 15.89 -5.78
C GLY A 324 -11.74 15.85 -4.29
N ASN A 325 -11.45 16.98 -3.65
CA ASN A 325 -11.34 17.04 -2.19
C ASN A 325 -12.74 17.03 -1.58
N MET A 326 -12.92 16.28 -0.50
CA MET A 326 -14.15 16.26 0.27
C MET A 326 -14.34 17.61 0.97
N THR A 327 -15.55 18.18 0.87
CA THR A 327 -15.90 19.52 1.41
C THR A 327 -16.97 19.42 2.49
#